data_44b56e33b88635b568a83d1b24dfd3ca
#
_entry.id   44b56e33b88635b568a83d1b24dfd3ca
#
_cell.length_a   1.000
_cell.length_b   1.000
_cell.length_c   1.000
_cell.angle_alpha   90.00
_cell.angle_beta   90.00
_cell.angle_gamma   90.00
#
_symmetry.space_group_name_H-M   'P 1'
#
loop_
_entity.id
_entity.type
_entity.pdbx_description
1 polymer ?
#
loop_
_entity_poly.entity_id
_entity_poly.type
_entity_poly.pdbx_seq_one_letter_code
_entity_poly.pdbx_strand_id
1 'polypeptide(L)'
;NNRQTGDEGTKPAMYIDGAIHANEIQAGETVLYTAWYLLSGYGTIPKITELVDRSTFYLIPLVNPDGRAEWFANANTPNSARTGQKPVDNDGDGIADEDGPDDMDGDGHITQMWRPDPFGTHRRDPRDANRMISVPREPKADGTREYGDWVMAGQEGLDNDGDGRVNEDGPGGYDMNRNFPSGWEPENIQNGAGAYPLCWPETKAVADWVLSKPQIAAAQAYHNAGGMILRGPGSDTREGDYPAADVGVYSRIQSVGAEMLPFYRSMVIHKDLYTVHGGVVNWFAEGLGIISLTNELWTEKRIMQNGQDPTDDQDRKWNERMLFGQTTIPLHEVKHPEFGTVLVGGGTKFSSRIPPPFMMEEELHRNFAFTMFHADQMPLLRFESVETKEIAPQLWQVTVTVANDRLIPSRTARAADKGIGLADTLTLTGAEVVAAGTLDRRTDRTLDPQGFQPATLRFERGVPGQSSVAARFLVKGSAGTAITLAWNAEKAKRIESTLKLGESTLPLAGAPK
;
A
#
# COMPACT_ATOMS: atom_id res chain seq x y z
N ASN A 1 10.11 -16.47 -3.73
CA ASN A 1 10.12 -17.05 -5.06
C ASN A 1 10.71 -18.48 -5.04
N ASN A 2 10.02 -19.45 -5.66
CA ASN A 2 10.60 -20.76 -5.94
C ASN A 2 11.40 -20.70 -7.26
N ARG A 3 12.73 -20.81 -7.19
CA ARG A 3 13.61 -20.77 -8.36
C ARG A 3 13.47 -22.00 -9.28
N GLN A 4 12.96 -23.13 -8.77
CA GLN A 4 12.73 -24.33 -9.58
C GLN A 4 11.59 -24.14 -10.60
N THR A 5 10.66 -23.22 -10.35
CA THR A 5 9.54 -22.90 -11.22
C THR A 5 9.78 -21.66 -12.09
N GLY A 6 10.96 -21.03 -11.98
CA GLY A 6 11.45 -19.90 -12.76
C GLY A 6 12.18 -18.86 -11.91
N ASP A 7 13.05 -18.11 -12.55
CA ASP A 7 13.79 -17.02 -11.92
C ASP A 7 12.85 -15.87 -11.49
N GLU A 8 13.28 -15.05 -10.53
CA GLU A 8 12.48 -13.97 -9.96
C GLU A 8 11.95 -12.99 -11.03
N GLY A 9 12.78 -12.63 -12.01
CA GLY A 9 12.44 -11.69 -13.08
C GLY A 9 11.52 -12.25 -14.16
N THR A 10 11.22 -13.55 -14.13
CA THR A 10 10.38 -14.21 -15.15
C THR A 10 8.93 -14.43 -14.71
N LYS A 11 8.57 -13.98 -13.53
CA LYS A 11 7.25 -14.12 -12.91
C LYS A 11 6.66 -12.78 -12.55
N PRO A 12 5.33 -12.63 -12.55
CA PRO A 12 4.71 -11.44 -11.97
C PRO A 12 5.11 -11.32 -10.50
N ALA A 13 5.37 -10.10 -10.06
CA ALA A 13 5.83 -9.86 -8.70
C ALA A 13 4.85 -9.01 -7.89
N MET A 14 4.71 -9.36 -6.61
CA MET A 14 4.05 -8.59 -5.58
C MET A 14 5.09 -7.88 -4.73
N TYR A 15 5.00 -6.56 -4.66
CA TYR A 15 5.77 -5.73 -3.74
C TYR A 15 4.96 -5.50 -2.46
N ILE A 16 5.58 -5.68 -1.30
CA ILE A 16 4.94 -5.49 0.01
C ILE A 16 5.91 -4.76 0.92
N ASP A 17 5.51 -3.61 1.44
CA ASP A 17 6.31 -2.86 2.40
C ASP A 17 5.55 -2.47 3.66
N GLY A 18 6.29 -2.00 4.65
CA GLY A 18 5.77 -1.44 5.88
C GLY A 18 6.75 -0.50 6.55
N ALA A 19 6.25 0.24 7.53
CA ALA A 19 7.03 1.12 8.38
C ALA A 19 7.86 2.17 7.60
N ILE A 20 7.26 2.80 6.58
CA ILE A 20 7.78 4.05 6.02
C ILE A 20 7.64 5.16 7.06
N HIS A 21 6.57 5.14 7.85
CA HIS A 21 6.46 5.91 9.07
C HIS A 21 6.93 5.01 10.24
N ALA A 22 7.93 5.44 10.94
CA ALA A 22 8.64 4.59 11.91
C ALA A 22 7.81 4.21 13.13
N ASN A 23 6.91 5.09 13.57
CA ASN A 23 5.99 4.87 14.70
C ASN A 23 4.81 3.94 14.36
N GLU A 24 4.68 3.52 13.11
CA GLU A 24 3.65 2.58 12.65
C GLU A 24 4.18 1.15 12.70
N ILE A 25 4.56 0.71 13.89
CA ILE A 25 5.36 -0.50 14.10
C ILE A 25 4.68 -1.78 13.64
N GLN A 26 3.35 -1.88 13.73
CA GLN A 26 2.61 -3.06 13.29
C GLN A 26 2.73 -3.30 11.78
N ALA A 27 2.95 -2.25 10.99
CA ALA A 27 3.14 -2.37 9.55
C ALA A 27 4.30 -3.31 9.20
N GLY A 28 5.45 -3.13 9.87
CA GLY A 28 6.60 -4.03 9.72
C GLY A 28 6.32 -5.46 10.18
N GLU A 29 5.60 -5.62 11.29
CA GLU A 29 5.20 -6.93 11.81
C GLU A 29 4.31 -7.69 10.82
N THR A 30 3.41 -6.99 10.10
CA THR A 30 2.56 -7.61 9.08
C THR A 30 3.37 -8.13 7.90
N VAL A 31 4.41 -7.42 7.47
CA VAL A 31 5.32 -7.89 6.42
C VAL A 31 6.13 -9.10 6.89
N LEU A 32 6.64 -9.09 8.13
CA LEU A 32 7.35 -10.23 8.71
C LEU A 32 6.43 -11.46 8.88
N TYR A 33 5.20 -11.26 9.33
CA TYR A 33 4.18 -12.32 9.38
C TYR A 33 3.92 -12.91 7.99
N THR A 34 3.84 -12.06 6.97
CA THR A 34 3.69 -12.48 5.58
C THR A 34 4.85 -13.37 5.14
N ALA A 35 6.09 -12.97 5.42
CA ALA A 35 7.28 -13.78 5.12
C ALA A 35 7.23 -15.15 5.83
N TRP A 36 6.93 -15.14 7.12
CA TRP A 36 6.83 -16.36 7.92
C TRP A 36 5.74 -17.30 7.39
N TYR A 37 4.55 -16.79 7.10
CA TYR A 37 3.43 -17.63 6.64
C TYR A 37 3.66 -18.21 5.25
N LEU A 38 4.24 -17.44 4.33
CA LEU A 38 4.61 -17.93 2.99
C LEU A 38 5.64 -19.06 3.08
N LEU A 39 6.64 -18.92 3.96
CA LEU A 39 7.70 -19.94 4.12
C LEU A 39 7.17 -21.20 4.83
N SER A 40 6.41 -21.05 5.91
CA SER A 40 5.88 -22.17 6.68
C SER A 40 4.74 -22.91 5.98
N GLY A 41 3.94 -22.18 5.18
CA GLY A 41 2.83 -22.75 4.40
C GLY A 41 3.26 -23.40 3.08
N TYR A 42 4.46 -23.09 2.57
CA TYR A 42 4.95 -23.67 1.33
C TYR A 42 5.13 -25.19 1.46
N GLY A 43 4.61 -25.94 0.48
CA GLY A 43 4.62 -27.40 0.48
C GLY A 43 3.54 -28.06 1.36
N THR A 44 2.85 -27.28 2.22
CA THR A 44 1.79 -27.80 3.12
C THR A 44 0.41 -27.24 2.79
N ILE A 45 0.32 -25.97 2.41
CA ILE A 45 -0.92 -25.31 2.00
C ILE A 45 -0.91 -25.16 0.48
N PRO A 46 -1.77 -25.91 -0.27
CA PRO A 46 -1.73 -25.94 -1.73
C PRO A 46 -1.80 -24.56 -2.38
N LYS A 47 -2.67 -23.67 -1.86
CA LYS A 47 -2.83 -22.31 -2.39
C LYS A 47 -1.60 -21.42 -2.20
N ILE A 48 -0.92 -21.54 -1.07
CA ILE A 48 0.35 -20.83 -0.81
C ILE A 48 1.45 -21.36 -1.72
N THR A 49 1.54 -22.68 -1.87
CA THR A 49 2.51 -23.33 -2.77
C THR A 49 2.32 -22.86 -4.21
N GLU A 50 1.08 -22.91 -4.73
CA GLU A 50 0.75 -22.42 -6.08
C GLU A 50 1.18 -20.97 -6.26
N LEU A 51 0.85 -20.11 -5.29
CA LEU A 51 1.11 -18.68 -5.37
C LEU A 51 2.63 -18.36 -5.38
N VAL A 52 3.41 -19.04 -4.54
CA VAL A 52 4.89 -18.90 -4.48
C VAL A 52 5.53 -19.48 -5.74
N ASP A 53 4.98 -20.55 -6.31
CA ASP A 53 5.50 -21.18 -7.53
C ASP A 53 5.31 -20.30 -8.77
N ARG A 54 4.19 -19.58 -8.86
CA ARG A 54 3.87 -18.76 -10.04
C ARG A 54 4.24 -17.29 -9.91
N SER A 55 4.62 -16.81 -8.71
CA SER A 55 4.85 -15.41 -8.42
C SER A 55 6.17 -15.16 -7.68
N THR A 56 6.64 -13.93 -7.73
CA THR A 56 7.73 -13.42 -6.90
C THR A 56 7.16 -12.49 -5.83
N PHE A 57 7.63 -12.61 -4.60
CA PHE A 57 7.30 -11.71 -3.50
C PHE A 57 8.54 -10.92 -3.08
N TYR A 58 8.42 -9.62 -3.10
CA TYR A 58 9.41 -8.69 -2.58
C TYR A 58 8.87 -8.08 -1.29
N LEU A 59 9.57 -8.35 -0.19
CA LEU A 59 9.13 -7.99 1.15
C LEU A 59 10.13 -7.03 1.77
N ILE A 60 9.70 -5.82 2.11
CA ILE A 60 10.49 -4.78 2.77
C ILE A 60 9.83 -4.45 4.11
N PRO A 61 10.22 -5.15 5.19
CA PRO A 61 9.55 -4.96 6.50
C PRO A 61 9.71 -3.55 7.07
N LEU A 62 10.85 -2.93 6.79
CA LEU A 62 11.22 -1.63 7.34
C LEU A 62 11.75 -0.75 6.21
N VAL A 63 10.93 0.17 5.73
CA VAL A 63 11.38 1.23 4.80
C VAL A 63 12.20 2.26 5.56
N ASN A 64 11.87 2.52 6.83
CA ASN A 64 12.53 3.46 7.72
C ASN A 64 13.12 2.72 8.94
N PRO A 65 14.25 2.03 8.80
CA PRO A 65 14.83 1.24 9.88
C PRO A 65 15.40 2.11 11.01
N ASP A 66 15.96 3.27 10.69
CA ASP A 66 16.61 4.15 11.65
C ASP A 66 15.58 4.83 12.55
N GLY A 67 14.51 5.37 11.97
CA GLY A 67 13.40 5.92 12.74
C GLY A 67 12.71 4.88 13.62
N ARG A 68 12.60 3.62 13.14
CA ARG A 68 12.08 2.53 13.98
C ARG A 68 13.01 2.21 15.15
N ALA A 69 14.32 2.16 14.94
CA ALA A 69 15.29 1.92 16.01
C ALA A 69 15.19 3.04 17.08
N GLU A 70 15.11 4.29 16.64
CA GLU A 70 14.93 5.46 17.49
C GLU A 70 13.62 5.39 18.28
N TRP A 71 12.51 5.02 17.62
CA TRP A 71 11.23 4.87 18.29
C TRP A 71 11.28 3.87 19.46
N PHE A 72 12.05 2.78 19.33
CA PHE A 72 12.21 1.80 20.41
C PHE A 72 13.24 2.22 21.47
N ALA A 73 14.25 3.01 21.10
CA ALA A 73 15.35 3.40 21.98
C ALA A 73 14.97 4.52 22.94
N ASN A 74 14.14 5.46 22.51
CA ASN A 74 13.80 6.65 23.26
C ASN A 74 12.61 6.45 24.21
N ALA A 75 12.42 7.39 25.12
CA ALA A 75 11.32 7.43 26.06
C ALA A 75 9.96 7.26 25.35
N ASN A 76 9.03 6.63 26.03
CA ASN A 76 7.77 6.24 25.44
C ASN A 76 6.84 7.43 25.19
N THR A 77 6.79 7.91 23.93
CA THR A 77 5.81 8.89 23.48
C THR A 77 4.97 8.35 22.34
N PRO A 78 3.64 8.59 22.29
CA PRO A 78 2.76 8.05 21.25
C PRO A 78 3.12 8.48 19.83
N ASN A 79 3.72 9.64 19.66
CA ASN A 79 3.92 10.27 18.35
C ASN A 79 5.39 10.41 17.93
N SER A 80 6.33 9.83 18.68
CA SER A 80 7.75 9.93 18.35
C SER A 80 8.14 9.18 17.08
N ALA A 81 9.23 9.64 16.47
CA ALA A 81 9.95 8.97 15.37
C ALA A 81 9.05 8.54 14.20
N ARG A 82 8.16 9.42 13.71
CA ARG A 82 7.42 9.18 12.48
C ARG A 82 8.33 9.19 11.25
N THR A 83 9.31 10.06 11.25
CA THR A 83 10.24 10.31 10.13
C THR A 83 11.56 9.57 10.32
N GLY A 84 12.54 9.81 9.42
CA GLY A 84 13.91 9.31 9.57
C GLY A 84 14.73 10.12 10.57
N GLN A 85 16.04 9.88 10.59
CA GLN A 85 16.99 10.50 11.53
C GLN A 85 17.86 11.59 10.91
N LYS A 86 17.46 12.10 9.73
CA LYS A 86 18.15 13.28 9.18
C LYS A 86 17.76 14.50 9.99
N PRO A 87 18.72 15.26 10.53
CA PRO A 87 18.43 16.51 11.24
C PRO A 87 17.75 17.53 10.33
N VAL A 88 16.72 18.19 10.85
CA VAL A 88 15.96 19.23 10.14
C VAL A 88 15.70 20.38 11.14
N ASP A 89 16.04 21.58 10.74
CA ASP A 89 15.70 22.83 11.41
C ASP A 89 14.23 23.14 11.10
N ASN A 90 13.34 22.90 12.05
CA ASN A 90 11.89 23.00 11.85
C ASN A 90 11.35 24.39 12.18
N ASP A 91 12.06 25.21 12.96
CA ASP A 91 11.68 26.56 13.35
C ASP A 91 12.39 27.65 12.54
N GLY A 92 13.52 27.33 11.90
CA GLY A 92 14.24 28.20 10.97
C GLY A 92 15.31 29.07 11.63
N ASP A 93 15.80 28.70 12.80
CA ASP A 93 16.81 29.44 13.57
C ASP A 93 18.26 29.14 13.12
N GLY A 94 18.48 28.03 12.41
CA GLY A 94 19.76 27.59 11.87
C GLY A 94 20.43 26.47 12.66
N ILE A 95 19.83 25.99 13.73
CA ILE A 95 20.19 24.79 14.48
C ILE A 95 19.14 23.71 14.12
N ALA A 96 19.38 22.47 14.34
CA ALA A 96 18.47 21.41 13.96
C ALA A 96 18.31 20.42 15.11
N ASP A 97 17.05 20.03 15.37
CA ASP A 97 16.65 19.04 16.36
C ASP A 97 17.08 19.41 17.81
N GLU A 98 17.12 20.70 18.18
CA GLU A 98 17.60 21.13 19.49
C GLU A 98 16.53 21.22 20.59
N ASP A 99 15.24 21.29 20.22
CA ASP A 99 14.14 21.34 21.20
C ASP A 99 13.09 20.25 20.96
N GLY A 100 13.42 19.04 21.39
CA GLY A 100 12.52 17.88 21.38
C GLY A 100 11.86 17.59 22.72
N PRO A 101 10.87 16.69 22.74
CA PRO A 101 10.19 16.30 23.98
C PRO A 101 11.12 15.68 25.01
N ASP A 102 10.96 16.04 26.29
CA ASP A 102 11.73 15.54 27.43
C ASP A 102 10.87 14.68 28.37
N ASP A 103 11.50 13.65 28.94
CA ASP A 103 10.99 12.91 30.09
C ASP A 103 11.32 13.72 31.37
N MET A 104 10.44 14.65 31.74
CA MET A 104 10.69 15.63 32.79
C MET A 104 10.76 15.07 34.19
N ASP A 105 10.14 13.93 34.45
CA ASP A 105 10.11 13.29 35.76
C ASP A 105 10.94 12.00 35.86
N GLY A 106 11.50 11.55 34.74
CA GLY A 106 12.38 10.40 34.65
C GLY A 106 11.66 9.05 34.78
N ASP A 107 10.37 9.00 34.48
CA ASP A 107 9.57 7.76 34.59
C ASP A 107 9.71 6.83 33.37
N GLY A 108 10.42 7.24 32.32
CA GLY A 108 10.64 6.50 31.09
C GLY A 108 9.54 6.72 30.04
N HIS A 109 8.62 7.64 30.28
CA HIS A 109 7.55 8.02 29.38
C HIS A 109 7.57 9.51 29.10
N ILE A 110 7.21 9.87 27.88
CA ILE A 110 6.89 11.26 27.49
C ILE A 110 5.40 11.26 27.19
N THR A 111 4.63 11.91 28.04
CA THR A 111 3.16 11.91 27.98
C THR A 111 2.61 13.29 27.64
N GLN A 112 1.31 13.48 27.81
CA GLN A 112 0.69 14.79 27.60
C GLN A 112 0.96 15.70 28.78
N MET A 113 1.33 16.96 28.51
CA MET A 113 1.52 18.00 29.50
C MET A 113 0.33 18.96 29.52
N TRP A 114 -0.14 19.31 30.73
CA TRP A 114 -1.26 20.20 30.96
C TRP A 114 -0.82 21.34 31.87
N ARG A 115 -0.93 22.58 31.40
CA ARG A 115 -0.67 23.74 32.21
C ARG A 115 -1.95 24.32 32.81
N PRO A 116 -1.92 24.90 34.02
CA PRO A 116 -3.08 25.54 34.62
C PRO A 116 -3.48 26.78 33.85
N ASP A 117 -4.78 26.96 33.63
CA ASP A 117 -5.34 28.14 32.98
C ASP A 117 -6.78 28.34 33.48
N PRO A 118 -7.12 29.52 34.07
CA PRO A 118 -8.47 29.81 34.58
C PRO A 118 -9.54 29.87 33.46
N PHE A 119 -9.12 29.95 32.20
CA PHE A 119 -9.98 29.88 31.02
C PHE A 119 -9.71 28.62 30.21
N GLY A 120 -9.24 27.59 30.88
CA GLY A 120 -8.82 26.31 30.27
C GLY A 120 -9.93 25.65 29.48
N THR A 121 -9.50 24.83 28.53
CA THR A 121 -10.36 24.05 27.65
C THR A 121 -10.65 22.64 28.18
N HIS A 122 -9.99 22.26 29.29
CA HIS A 122 -10.09 20.93 29.88
C HIS A 122 -10.20 20.99 31.40
N ARG A 123 -10.73 19.92 31.98
CA ARG A 123 -10.75 19.67 33.42
C ARG A 123 -10.52 18.18 33.68
N ARG A 124 -10.13 17.82 34.91
CA ARG A 124 -10.09 16.40 35.32
C ARG A 124 -11.47 15.76 35.21
N ASP A 125 -11.54 14.53 34.70
CA ASP A 125 -12.80 13.78 34.66
C ASP A 125 -13.26 13.49 36.10
N PRO A 126 -14.48 13.90 36.51
CA PRO A 126 -15.00 13.61 37.85
C PRO A 126 -15.11 12.11 38.16
N ARG A 127 -15.11 11.25 37.13
CA ARG A 127 -15.22 9.80 37.26
C ARG A 127 -13.85 9.12 37.35
N ASP A 128 -12.79 9.80 36.87
CA ASP A 128 -11.43 9.30 36.82
C ASP A 128 -10.44 10.46 36.88
N ALA A 129 -9.85 10.68 38.06
CA ALA A 129 -8.91 11.76 38.30
C ALA A 129 -7.61 11.68 37.48
N ASN A 130 -7.35 10.52 36.84
CA ASN A 130 -6.20 10.29 35.96
C ASN A 130 -6.48 10.65 34.50
N ARG A 131 -7.63 11.26 34.22
CA ARG A 131 -8.04 11.62 32.86
C ARG A 131 -8.48 13.06 32.78
N MET A 132 -8.17 13.69 31.63
CA MET A 132 -8.67 15.01 31.26
C MET A 132 -9.84 14.86 30.28
N ILE A 133 -10.85 15.70 30.46
CA ILE A 133 -11.99 15.84 29.53
C ILE A 133 -12.11 17.28 29.06
N SER A 134 -12.49 17.44 27.78
CA SER A 134 -12.79 18.74 27.22
C SER A 134 -14.04 19.34 27.84
N VAL A 135 -14.03 20.64 28.06
CA VAL A 135 -15.25 21.41 28.35
C VAL A 135 -15.92 21.85 27.04
N PRO A 136 -17.25 21.97 26.99
CA PRO A 136 -17.94 22.44 25.80
C PRO A 136 -17.45 23.82 25.34
N ARG A 137 -17.12 23.94 24.04
CA ARG A 137 -16.66 25.21 23.46
C ARG A 137 -17.81 26.18 23.20
N GLU A 138 -19.01 25.66 22.97
CA GLU A 138 -20.20 26.45 22.67
C GLU A 138 -20.75 27.09 23.95
N PRO A 139 -21.18 28.35 23.88
CA PRO A 139 -21.87 28.99 25.00
C PRO A 139 -23.17 28.23 25.34
N LYS A 140 -23.51 28.23 26.63
CA LYS A 140 -24.81 27.75 27.09
C LYS A 140 -25.95 28.60 26.52
N ALA A 141 -27.18 28.11 26.60
CA ALA A 141 -28.37 28.83 26.11
C ALA A 141 -28.57 30.23 26.70
N ASP A 142 -28.00 30.50 27.89
CA ASP A 142 -28.00 31.78 28.57
C ASP A 142 -26.84 32.69 28.15
N GLY A 143 -26.00 32.27 27.19
CA GLY A 143 -24.84 33.02 26.71
C GLY A 143 -23.59 32.87 27.58
N THR A 144 -23.64 32.17 28.69
CA THR A 144 -22.47 31.91 29.54
C THR A 144 -21.58 30.82 28.92
N ARG A 145 -20.25 30.96 29.13
CA ARG A 145 -19.28 29.94 28.75
C ARG A 145 -18.82 29.14 29.97
N GLU A 146 -18.63 27.85 29.77
CA GLU A 146 -17.98 26.97 30.72
C GLU A 146 -16.48 26.95 30.43
N TYR A 147 -15.66 27.02 31.45
CA TYR A 147 -14.20 26.93 31.36
C TYR A 147 -13.75 25.74 32.22
N GLY A 148 -12.64 25.16 31.83
CA GLY A 148 -11.90 24.23 32.66
C GLY A 148 -10.79 24.93 33.41
N ASP A 149 -9.96 24.14 34.07
CA ASP A 149 -8.83 24.61 34.87
C ASP A 149 -7.49 24.41 34.17
N TRP A 150 -7.51 23.74 32.99
CA TRP A 150 -6.32 23.28 32.30
C TRP A 150 -6.40 23.48 30.78
N VAL A 151 -5.24 23.73 30.19
CA VAL A 151 -5.03 23.71 28.73
C VAL A 151 -3.92 22.72 28.40
N MET A 152 -4.09 21.97 27.32
CA MET A 152 -3.05 21.07 26.83
C MET A 152 -1.90 21.90 26.25
N ALA A 153 -0.69 21.71 26.78
CA ALA A 153 0.53 22.40 26.38
C ALA A 153 1.37 21.59 25.35
N GLY A 154 0.92 20.41 24.98
CA GLY A 154 1.64 19.52 24.06
C GLY A 154 2.11 18.25 24.75
N GLN A 155 3.22 17.72 24.30
CA GLN A 155 3.95 16.67 24.98
C GLN A 155 4.78 17.27 26.11
N GLU A 156 5.15 16.44 27.04
CA GLU A 156 6.08 16.72 28.11
C GLU A 156 7.43 17.16 27.53
N GLY A 157 8.00 18.25 28.06
CA GLY A 157 9.24 18.83 27.57
C GLY A 157 9.53 20.18 28.17
N LEU A 158 10.70 20.71 27.86
CA LEU A 158 11.26 21.98 28.31
C LEU A 158 11.52 22.88 27.09
N ASP A 159 11.74 24.16 27.32
CA ASP A 159 12.34 25.09 26.35
C ASP A 159 13.86 24.88 26.42
N ASN A 160 14.40 24.09 25.54
CA ASN A 160 15.80 23.63 25.59
C ASN A 160 16.77 24.65 24.96
N ASP A 161 16.30 25.51 24.06
CA ASP A 161 17.08 26.54 23.37
C ASP A 161 16.90 27.95 23.96
N GLY A 162 15.82 28.18 24.70
CA GLY A 162 15.54 29.46 25.38
C GLY A 162 14.78 30.49 24.55
N ASP A 163 14.06 30.04 23.50
CA ASP A 163 13.26 30.93 22.63
C ASP A 163 11.87 31.27 23.19
N GLY A 164 11.45 30.59 24.25
CA GLY A 164 10.16 30.75 24.95
C GLY A 164 9.05 29.84 24.43
N ARG A 165 9.38 28.85 23.65
CA ARG A 165 8.48 27.78 23.25
C ARG A 165 8.92 26.45 23.89
N VAL A 166 8.22 25.37 23.61
CA VAL A 166 8.52 24.06 24.17
C VAL A 166 8.23 23.02 23.07
N ASN A 167 9.20 22.21 22.74
CA ASN A 167 9.13 21.12 21.77
C ASN A 167 8.82 21.58 20.32
N GLU A 168 9.32 22.72 19.84
CA GLU A 168 9.04 23.18 18.47
C GLU A 168 10.03 22.65 17.44
N ASP A 169 11.25 22.27 17.81
CA ASP A 169 12.23 21.66 16.91
C ASP A 169 12.68 20.28 17.38
N GLY A 170 11.72 19.36 17.46
CA GLY A 170 12.00 17.96 17.72
C GLY A 170 12.48 17.20 16.47
N PRO A 171 13.13 16.04 16.67
CA PRO A 171 13.64 15.22 15.59
C PRO A 171 12.60 14.93 14.50
N GLY A 172 12.94 15.19 13.24
CA GLY A 172 12.13 14.84 12.07
C GLY A 172 11.56 16.01 11.30
N GLY A 173 10.26 16.26 11.36
CA GLY A 173 9.59 17.36 10.63
C GLY A 173 9.36 17.12 9.15
N TYR A 174 9.75 15.99 8.57
CA TYR A 174 9.51 15.63 7.17
C TYR A 174 8.74 14.31 7.05
N ASP A 175 8.18 14.02 5.87
CA ASP A 175 7.39 12.80 5.63
C ASP A 175 7.86 12.09 4.35
N MET A 176 8.51 10.94 4.49
CA MET A 176 8.99 10.15 3.37
C MET A 176 7.85 9.74 2.42
N ASN A 177 6.63 9.56 2.94
CA ASN A 177 5.45 9.25 2.14
C ASN A 177 4.80 10.50 1.53
N ARG A 178 5.56 11.60 1.39
CA ARG A 178 5.23 12.80 0.63
C ARG A 178 6.30 13.13 -0.42
N ASN A 179 7.30 12.24 -0.59
CA ASN A 179 8.49 12.54 -1.38
C ASN A 179 8.61 11.74 -2.68
N PHE A 180 7.59 10.94 -3.07
CA PHE A 180 7.60 10.21 -4.34
C PHE A 180 7.16 11.10 -5.51
N PRO A 181 7.63 10.82 -6.76
CA PRO A 181 7.51 11.77 -7.87
C PRO A 181 6.08 12.08 -8.33
N SER A 182 5.15 11.10 -8.26
CA SER A 182 3.80 11.31 -8.79
C SER A 182 3.00 12.27 -7.92
N GLY A 183 2.59 13.39 -8.53
CA GLY A 183 1.82 14.40 -7.84
C GLY A 183 2.56 15.08 -6.69
N TRP A 184 3.90 15.03 -6.68
CA TRP A 184 4.70 15.75 -5.69
C TRP A 184 4.45 17.25 -5.78
N GLU A 185 4.35 17.89 -4.64
CA GLU A 185 4.22 19.33 -4.50
C GLU A 185 5.26 19.82 -3.47
N PRO A 186 5.74 21.09 -3.59
CA PRO A 186 6.77 21.60 -2.72
C PRO A 186 6.27 21.82 -1.28
N GLU A 187 7.21 22.02 -0.35
CA GLU A 187 7.01 22.09 1.09
C GLU A 187 5.91 23.07 1.52
N ASN A 188 5.78 24.21 0.84
CA ASN A 188 4.74 25.20 1.12
C ASN A 188 3.32 24.76 0.74
N ILE A 189 3.16 23.66 0.00
CA ILE A 189 1.87 23.05 -0.36
C ILE A 189 1.68 21.72 0.36
N GLN A 190 2.72 20.88 0.37
CA GLN A 190 2.73 19.60 1.05
C GLN A 190 3.82 19.57 2.12
N ASN A 191 3.44 19.80 3.37
CA ASN A 191 4.38 19.72 4.50
C ASN A 191 5.06 18.34 4.53
N GLY A 192 6.38 18.33 4.79
CA GLY A 192 7.20 17.13 4.84
C GLY A 192 7.66 16.59 3.47
N ALA A 193 7.35 17.27 2.36
CA ALA A 193 7.66 16.80 1.00
C ALA A 193 9.15 16.84 0.65
N GLY A 194 9.93 17.65 1.38
CA GLY A 194 11.35 17.87 1.10
C GLY A 194 11.62 18.78 -0.10
N ALA A 195 12.89 19.04 -0.37
CA ALA A 195 13.31 20.03 -1.37
C ALA A 195 13.02 19.62 -2.82
N TYR A 196 12.93 18.32 -3.12
CA TYR A 196 12.63 17.76 -4.43
C TYR A 196 12.24 16.28 -4.30
N PRO A 197 11.56 15.69 -5.30
CA PRO A 197 11.17 14.29 -5.25
C PRO A 197 12.37 13.36 -5.07
N LEU A 198 12.24 12.35 -4.18
CA LEU A 198 13.30 11.37 -3.86
C LEU A 198 14.56 12.02 -3.27
N CYS A 199 14.42 13.10 -2.51
CA CYS A 199 15.54 13.73 -1.82
C CYS A 199 16.00 12.96 -0.57
N TRP A 200 15.14 12.09 -0.02
CA TRP A 200 15.48 11.25 1.13
C TRP A 200 16.14 9.94 0.68
N PRO A 201 17.19 9.47 1.38
CA PRO A 201 17.91 8.25 1.01
C PRO A 201 16.99 7.03 0.88
N GLU A 202 16.05 6.87 1.80
CA GLU A 202 15.13 5.74 1.86
C GLU A 202 14.16 5.75 0.66
N THR A 203 13.55 6.89 0.36
CA THR A 203 12.63 7.02 -0.78
C THR A 203 13.36 6.80 -2.10
N LYS A 204 14.60 7.32 -2.20
CA LYS A 204 15.45 7.11 -3.37
C LYS A 204 15.83 5.63 -3.52
N ALA A 205 16.25 4.97 -2.44
CA ALA A 205 16.63 3.56 -2.47
C ALA A 205 15.45 2.67 -2.90
N VAL A 206 14.25 2.91 -2.34
CA VAL A 206 13.03 2.20 -2.75
C VAL A 206 12.73 2.44 -4.22
N ALA A 207 12.77 3.70 -4.68
CA ALA A 207 12.45 4.04 -6.05
C ALA A 207 13.42 3.41 -7.06
N ASP A 208 14.74 3.56 -6.83
CA ASP A 208 15.77 2.98 -7.70
C ASP A 208 15.64 1.46 -7.80
N TRP A 209 15.38 0.82 -6.65
CA TRP A 209 15.22 -0.63 -6.61
C TRP A 209 13.95 -1.08 -7.33
N VAL A 210 12.80 -0.44 -7.09
CA VAL A 210 11.52 -0.77 -7.75
C VAL A 210 11.62 -0.59 -9.26
N LEU A 211 12.26 0.50 -9.73
CA LEU A 211 12.47 0.74 -11.16
C LEU A 211 13.33 -0.34 -11.83
N SER A 212 14.19 -1.04 -11.06
CA SER A 212 14.95 -2.19 -11.55
C SER A 212 14.12 -3.48 -11.68
N LYS A 213 12.86 -3.48 -11.27
CA LYS A 213 11.96 -4.65 -11.20
C LYS A 213 10.67 -4.44 -12.02
N PRO A 214 10.76 -4.36 -13.34
CA PRO A 214 9.61 -4.05 -14.20
C PRO A 214 8.47 -5.08 -14.11
N GLN A 215 8.74 -6.31 -13.63
CA GLN A 215 7.76 -7.37 -13.45
C GLN A 215 6.84 -7.18 -12.22
N ILE A 216 7.00 -6.13 -11.42
CA ILE A 216 6.07 -5.82 -10.32
C ILE A 216 4.71 -5.46 -10.91
N ALA A 217 3.71 -6.32 -10.65
CA ALA A 217 2.34 -6.17 -11.16
C ALA A 217 1.36 -5.63 -10.11
N ALA A 218 1.66 -5.85 -8.83
CA ALA A 218 0.85 -5.42 -7.70
C ALA A 218 1.73 -4.93 -6.55
N ALA A 219 1.21 -3.97 -5.76
CA ALA A 219 1.90 -3.44 -4.60
C ALA A 219 0.95 -3.25 -3.40
N GLN A 220 1.44 -3.54 -2.20
CA GLN A 220 0.74 -3.38 -0.93
C GLN A 220 1.64 -2.66 0.06
N ALA A 221 1.23 -1.48 0.53
CA ALA A 221 1.90 -0.76 1.61
C ALA A 221 1.09 -0.89 2.91
N TYR A 222 1.78 -1.10 4.02
CA TYR A 222 1.14 -1.16 5.33
C TYR A 222 1.48 0.07 6.16
N HIS A 223 0.44 0.64 6.75
CA HIS A 223 0.43 1.80 7.63
C HIS A 223 -0.39 1.52 8.90
N ASN A 224 -0.36 2.43 9.85
CA ASN A 224 -1.19 2.50 11.05
C ASN A 224 -1.66 3.95 11.29
N ALA A 225 -2.92 4.17 11.61
CA ALA A 225 -4.00 3.24 11.85
C ALA A 225 -5.32 3.80 11.31
N GLY A 226 -6.41 3.03 11.44
CA GLY A 226 -7.77 3.53 11.14
C GLY A 226 -8.71 2.52 10.50
N GLY A 227 -8.21 1.33 10.14
CA GLY A 227 -9.00 0.30 9.47
C GLY A 227 -9.45 0.76 8.07
N MET A 228 -8.49 1.05 7.19
CA MET A 228 -8.78 1.56 5.85
C MET A 228 -8.03 0.76 4.78
N ILE A 229 -8.67 0.59 3.62
CA ILE A 229 -8.05 0.07 2.40
C ILE A 229 -8.05 1.22 1.40
N LEU A 230 -6.89 1.85 1.23
CA LEU A 230 -6.73 3.08 0.48
C LEU A 230 -6.20 2.82 -0.94
N ARG A 231 -6.72 3.58 -1.90
CA ARG A 231 -6.14 3.76 -3.23
C ARG A 231 -6.07 5.24 -3.59
N GLY A 232 -5.22 5.58 -4.55
CA GLY A 232 -5.26 6.89 -5.17
C GLY A 232 -6.54 7.17 -5.98
N PRO A 233 -6.67 8.39 -6.54
CA PRO A 233 -5.67 9.43 -6.48
C PRO A 233 -5.55 10.12 -5.12
N GLY A 234 -4.38 10.75 -4.89
CA GLY A 234 -4.12 11.56 -3.69
C GLY A 234 -4.70 12.97 -3.77
N SER A 235 -4.99 13.47 -4.99
CA SER A 235 -5.61 14.77 -5.22
C SER A 235 -6.63 14.70 -6.36
N ASP A 236 -7.56 15.63 -6.40
CA ASP A 236 -8.59 15.75 -7.44
C ASP A 236 -7.98 16.01 -8.83
N THR A 237 -6.88 16.76 -8.89
CA THR A 237 -6.15 17.04 -10.14
C THR A 237 -5.58 15.79 -10.81
N ARG A 238 -5.49 14.68 -10.09
CA ARG A 238 -4.94 13.40 -10.55
C ARG A 238 -6.02 12.35 -10.88
N GLU A 239 -7.30 12.68 -10.83
CA GLU A 239 -8.37 11.72 -11.16
C GLU A 239 -8.23 11.14 -12.59
N GLY A 240 -7.77 11.94 -13.54
CA GLY A 240 -7.50 11.50 -14.91
C GLY A 240 -6.36 10.46 -15.04
N ASP A 241 -5.58 10.26 -14.00
CA ASP A 241 -4.51 9.27 -13.96
C ASP A 241 -5.01 7.86 -13.56
N TYR A 242 -6.30 7.73 -13.24
CA TYR A 242 -6.97 6.48 -12.89
C TYR A 242 -8.05 6.13 -13.91
N PRO A 243 -7.70 5.50 -15.05
CA PRO A 243 -8.68 5.08 -16.07
C PRO A 243 -9.75 4.17 -15.50
N ALA A 244 -10.97 4.27 -16.00
CA ALA A 244 -12.13 3.51 -15.50
C ALA A 244 -11.91 1.98 -15.46
N ALA A 245 -11.15 1.43 -16.40
CA ALA A 245 -10.81 0.00 -16.42
C ALA A 245 -9.97 -0.38 -15.18
N ASP A 246 -8.96 0.42 -14.84
CA ASP A 246 -8.12 0.18 -13.67
C ASP A 246 -8.89 0.43 -12.37
N VAL A 247 -9.72 1.48 -12.30
CA VAL A 247 -10.64 1.74 -11.18
C VAL A 247 -11.55 0.53 -10.93
N GLY A 248 -12.05 -0.12 -11.99
CA GLY A 248 -12.84 -1.35 -11.87
C GLY A 248 -12.08 -2.49 -11.18
N VAL A 249 -10.78 -2.65 -11.47
CA VAL A 249 -9.93 -3.64 -10.79
C VAL A 249 -9.76 -3.30 -9.30
N TYR A 250 -9.42 -2.04 -8.99
CA TYR A 250 -9.31 -1.55 -7.61
C TYR A 250 -10.58 -1.82 -6.81
N SER A 251 -11.72 -1.41 -7.34
CA SER A 251 -13.02 -1.54 -6.65
C SER A 251 -13.35 -3.00 -6.31
N ARG A 252 -13.05 -3.93 -7.22
CA ARG A 252 -13.29 -5.36 -6.99
C ARG A 252 -12.35 -5.93 -5.92
N ILE A 253 -11.07 -5.55 -5.92
CA ILE A 253 -10.10 -6.00 -4.91
C ILE A 253 -10.47 -5.41 -3.54
N GLN A 254 -10.76 -4.11 -3.47
CA GLN A 254 -11.15 -3.44 -2.23
C GLN A 254 -12.45 -3.99 -1.64
N SER A 255 -13.45 -4.35 -2.48
CA SER A 255 -14.70 -4.96 -2.02
C SER A 255 -14.46 -6.27 -1.27
N VAL A 256 -13.62 -7.14 -1.83
CA VAL A 256 -13.24 -8.40 -1.16
C VAL A 256 -12.44 -8.12 0.12
N GLY A 257 -11.54 -7.13 0.11
CA GLY A 257 -10.81 -6.70 1.30
C GLY A 257 -11.74 -6.26 2.44
N ALA A 258 -12.78 -5.49 2.14
CA ALA A 258 -13.76 -5.07 3.13
C ALA A 258 -14.58 -6.23 3.74
N GLU A 259 -14.77 -7.32 2.99
CA GLU A 259 -15.37 -8.55 3.52
C GLU A 259 -14.41 -9.35 4.43
N MET A 260 -13.11 -9.32 4.12
CA MET A 260 -12.07 -10.07 4.86
C MET A 260 -11.61 -9.35 6.13
N LEU A 261 -11.66 -8.01 6.14
CA LEU A 261 -11.13 -7.14 7.18
C LEU A 261 -12.29 -6.47 7.94
N PRO A 262 -12.73 -6.99 9.09
CA PRO A 262 -13.87 -6.45 9.83
C PRO A 262 -13.68 -4.97 10.19
N PHE A 263 -14.70 -4.16 9.84
CA PHE A 263 -14.79 -2.74 10.09
C PHE A 263 -13.81 -1.86 9.29
N TYR A 264 -13.03 -2.43 8.36
CA TYR A 264 -12.24 -1.66 7.42
C TYR A 264 -13.12 -1.00 6.36
N ARG A 265 -12.72 0.18 5.91
CA ARG A 265 -13.40 0.95 4.87
C ARG A 265 -12.55 1.02 3.61
N SER A 266 -13.17 0.73 2.47
CA SER A 266 -12.57 0.98 1.16
C SER A 266 -12.69 2.47 0.82
N MET A 267 -11.58 3.15 0.54
CA MET A 267 -11.54 4.60 0.42
C MET A 267 -10.66 5.04 -0.75
N VAL A 268 -11.00 6.20 -1.30
CA VAL A 268 -10.14 6.97 -2.22
C VAL A 268 -9.52 8.11 -1.42
N ILE A 269 -8.20 8.21 -1.43
CA ILE A 269 -7.45 9.09 -0.52
C ILE A 269 -8.00 10.51 -0.51
N HIS A 270 -8.01 11.22 -1.66
CA HIS A 270 -8.43 12.63 -1.67
C HIS A 270 -9.92 12.87 -1.40
N LYS A 271 -10.78 11.86 -1.67
CA LYS A 271 -12.25 12.01 -1.50
C LYS A 271 -12.70 11.73 -0.09
N ASP A 272 -12.11 10.69 0.51
CA ASP A 272 -12.65 10.07 1.71
C ASP A 272 -11.75 10.30 2.93
N LEU A 273 -10.53 10.82 2.72
CA LEU A 273 -9.57 11.08 3.79
C LEU A 273 -9.09 12.55 3.75
N TYR A 274 -8.08 12.86 2.96
CA TYR A 274 -7.56 14.22 2.73
C TYR A 274 -6.66 14.24 1.49
N THR A 275 -6.30 15.43 1.00
CA THR A 275 -5.37 15.57 -0.11
C THR A 275 -3.97 15.16 0.28
N VAL A 276 -3.34 14.31 -0.53
CA VAL A 276 -1.98 13.80 -0.35
C VAL A 276 -1.20 13.98 -1.64
N HIS A 277 -0.05 14.62 -1.55
CA HIS A 277 0.90 14.77 -2.63
C HIS A 277 2.14 13.89 -2.38
N GLY A 278 2.74 13.35 -3.45
CA GLY A 278 3.99 12.58 -3.35
C GLY A 278 3.92 11.27 -2.57
N GLY A 279 2.73 10.65 -2.44
CA GLY A 279 2.58 9.37 -1.76
C GLY A 279 3.06 8.17 -2.60
N VAL A 280 3.63 7.14 -1.94
CA VAL A 280 4.18 5.95 -2.59
C VAL A 280 3.12 5.16 -3.37
N VAL A 281 1.91 4.99 -2.81
CA VAL A 281 0.82 4.26 -3.46
C VAL A 281 0.37 4.95 -4.75
N ASN A 282 0.38 6.28 -4.76
CA ASN A 282 0.07 7.08 -5.94
C ASN A 282 1.17 6.92 -7.00
N TRP A 283 2.44 6.93 -6.59
CA TRP A 283 3.55 6.74 -7.52
C TRP A 283 3.53 5.36 -8.18
N PHE A 284 3.25 4.30 -7.46
CA PHE A 284 3.07 2.96 -8.04
C PHE A 284 1.99 2.95 -9.13
N ALA A 285 0.83 3.55 -8.85
CA ALA A 285 -0.29 3.57 -9.79
C ALA A 285 -0.03 4.51 -10.97
N GLU A 286 0.26 5.78 -10.67
CA GLU A 286 0.33 6.86 -11.64
C GLU A 286 1.61 6.85 -12.47
N GLY A 287 2.74 6.57 -11.81
CA GLY A 287 4.08 6.58 -12.42
C GLY A 287 4.49 5.24 -13.04
N LEU A 288 4.03 4.11 -12.50
CA LEU A 288 4.50 2.78 -12.90
C LEU A 288 3.38 1.88 -13.44
N GLY A 289 2.12 2.33 -13.40
CA GLY A 289 0.98 1.54 -13.87
C GLY A 289 0.82 0.22 -13.10
N ILE A 290 1.07 0.22 -11.80
CA ILE A 290 0.96 -0.93 -10.91
C ILE A 290 -0.34 -0.79 -10.12
N ILE A 291 -1.10 -1.88 -9.96
CA ILE A 291 -2.26 -1.90 -9.07
C ILE A 291 -1.76 -1.92 -7.62
N SER A 292 -1.91 -0.80 -6.93
CA SER A 292 -1.34 -0.56 -5.59
C SER A 292 -2.37 -0.15 -4.58
N LEU A 293 -2.30 -0.71 -3.38
CA LEU A 293 -3.18 -0.42 -2.24
C LEU A 293 -2.34 -0.11 -1.00
N THR A 294 -2.91 0.66 -0.09
CA THR A 294 -2.41 0.88 1.26
C THR A 294 -3.44 0.41 2.26
N ASN A 295 -3.04 -0.39 3.26
CA ASN A 295 -3.86 -0.68 4.41
C ASN A 295 -3.37 0.14 5.61
N GLU A 296 -4.27 0.97 6.15
CA GLU A 296 -4.12 1.55 7.48
C GLU A 296 -4.63 0.51 8.48
N LEU A 297 -3.69 -0.16 9.12
CA LEU A 297 -3.97 -1.30 10.00
C LEU A 297 -4.71 -0.86 11.26
N TRP A 298 -5.38 -1.83 11.90
CA TRP A 298 -6.08 -1.69 13.16
C TRP A 298 -7.19 -0.62 13.16
N THR A 299 -8.25 -0.89 13.88
CA THR A 299 -9.32 0.08 14.17
C THR A 299 -9.91 -0.21 15.55
N GLU A 300 -10.09 0.83 16.32
CA GLU A 300 -10.70 0.76 17.65
C GLU A 300 -12.16 0.25 17.63
N LYS A 301 -12.82 0.30 16.47
CA LYS A 301 -14.14 -0.33 16.26
C LYS A 301 -14.18 -1.82 16.58
N ARG A 302 -13.01 -2.47 16.60
CA ARG A 302 -12.83 -3.85 17.00
C ARG A 302 -12.86 -4.05 18.51
N ILE A 303 -12.63 -3.02 19.31
CA ILE A 303 -12.63 -3.10 20.78
C ILE A 303 -13.98 -3.61 21.28
N MET A 304 -15.07 -3.00 20.82
CA MET A 304 -16.43 -3.37 21.23
C MET A 304 -17.11 -4.36 20.29
N GLN A 305 -16.45 -4.77 19.19
CA GLN A 305 -16.95 -5.72 18.17
C GLN A 305 -18.31 -5.32 17.55
N ASN A 306 -18.64 -4.04 17.53
CA ASN A 306 -19.93 -3.53 17.05
C ASN A 306 -19.80 -2.54 15.87
N GLY A 307 -18.57 -2.31 15.37
CA GLY A 307 -18.30 -1.41 14.26
C GLY A 307 -18.42 0.08 14.60
N GLN A 308 -18.57 0.42 15.87
CA GLN A 308 -18.55 1.80 16.36
C GLN A 308 -17.25 2.07 17.12
N ASP A 309 -16.76 3.29 17.04
CA ASP A 309 -15.68 3.73 17.90
C ASP A 309 -16.14 3.69 19.36
N PRO A 310 -15.29 3.27 20.30
CA PRO A 310 -15.68 3.23 21.70
C PRO A 310 -15.98 4.64 22.21
N THR A 311 -17.00 4.76 23.03
CA THR A 311 -17.21 5.98 23.80
C THR A 311 -16.11 6.12 24.86
N ASP A 312 -15.88 7.35 25.37
CA ASP A 312 -14.92 7.62 26.43
C ASP A 312 -15.05 6.68 27.63
N ASP A 313 -16.28 6.34 28.04
CA ASP A 313 -16.54 5.43 29.14
C ASP A 313 -16.22 3.97 28.80
N GLN A 314 -16.45 3.55 27.55
CA GLN A 314 -16.10 2.22 27.07
C GLN A 314 -14.58 2.06 26.97
N ASP A 315 -13.89 3.05 26.42
CA ASP A 315 -12.43 3.06 26.30
C ASP A 315 -11.76 3.02 27.69
N ARG A 316 -12.22 3.86 28.62
CA ARG A 316 -11.76 3.83 30.02
C ARG A 316 -11.95 2.46 30.66
N LYS A 317 -13.14 1.86 30.53
CA LYS A 317 -13.44 0.53 31.07
C LYS A 317 -12.63 -0.58 30.39
N TRP A 318 -12.38 -0.43 29.10
CA TRP A 318 -11.51 -1.34 28.35
C TRP A 318 -10.09 -1.31 28.89
N ASN A 319 -9.50 -0.11 29.02
CA ASN A 319 -8.16 0.03 29.60
C ASN A 319 -8.09 -0.52 31.02
N GLU A 320 -9.04 -0.15 31.88
CA GLU A 320 -9.08 -0.58 33.28
C GLU A 320 -9.22 -2.11 33.43
N ARG A 321 -10.13 -2.74 32.67
CA ARG A 321 -10.57 -4.13 32.90
C ARG A 321 -9.94 -5.15 31.98
N MET A 322 -9.60 -4.77 30.77
CA MET A 322 -9.00 -5.67 29.77
C MET A 322 -7.50 -5.48 29.67
N LEU A 323 -6.99 -4.26 29.87
CA LEU A 323 -5.58 -3.92 29.78
C LEU A 323 -4.95 -3.65 31.15
N PHE A 324 -5.74 -3.72 32.24
CA PHE A 324 -5.27 -3.57 33.63
C PHE A 324 -4.56 -2.23 33.89
N GLY A 325 -4.94 -1.17 33.19
CA GLY A 325 -4.36 0.17 33.30
C GLY A 325 -2.96 0.32 32.70
N GLN A 326 -2.44 -0.69 31.98
CA GLN A 326 -1.06 -0.68 31.48
C GLN A 326 -0.78 0.31 30.35
N THR A 327 -1.82 0.88 29.74
CA THR A 327 -1.68 1.81 28.61
C THR A 327 -1.79 3.28 29.01
N THR A 328 -1.82 3.57 30.30
CA THR A 328 -2.00 4.95 30.79
C THR A 328 -1.12 5.24 32.00
N ILE A 329 -0.40 6.34 31.94
CA ILE A 329 0.30 6.93 33.09
C ILE A 329 -0.68 7.83 33.84
N PRO A 330 -0.85 7.67 35.17
CA PRO A 330 -1.72 8.51 35.96
C PRO A 330 -1.30 9.99 35.93
N LEU A 331 -2.26 10.91 35.83
CA LEU A 331 -1.98 12.34 35.91
C LEU A 331 -1.38 12.71 37.26
N HIS A 332 -0.19 13.27 37.27
CA HIS A 332 0.53 13.72 38.45
C HIS A 332 1.20 15.08 38.24
N GLU A 333 1.61 15.72 39.31
CA GLU A 333 2.19 17.06 39.29
C GLU A 333 3.70 17.01 39.08
N VAL A 334 4.18 17.81 38.12
CA VAL A 334 5.60 18.03 37.85
C VAL A 334 5.90 19.54 37.91
N LYS A 335 7.11 19.92 38.28
CA LYS A 335 7.55 21.30 38.28
C LYS A 335 8.17 21.64 36.93
N HIS A 336 7.53 22.57 36.23
CA HIS A 336 8.03 23.13 34.99
C HIS A 336 8.65 24.51 35.27
N PRO A 337 9.83 24.84 34.71
CA PRO A 337 10.52 26.08 34.99
C PRO A 337 9.69 27.33 34.63
N GLU A 338 8.96 27.29 33.52
CA GLU A 338 8.19 28.43 33.00
C GLU A 338 6.72 28.40 33.41
N PHE A 339 6.07 27.25 33.39
CA PHE A 339 4.63 27.10 33.65
C PHE A 339 4.29 26.85 35.11
N GLY A 340 5.30 26.70 35.98
CA GLY A 340 5.10 26.36 37.39
C GLY A 340 4.70 24.92 37.60
N THR A 341 3.62 24.66 38.31
CA THR A 341 3.14 23.27 38.47
C THR A 341 2.26 22.86 37.30
N VAL A 342 2.69 21.89 36.52
CA VAL A 342 1.95 21.26 35.42
C VAL A 342 1.46 19.88 35.83
N LEU A 343 0.53 19.32 35.07
CA LEU A 343 0.20 17.90 35.15
C LEU A 343 0.78 17.20 33.95
N VAL A 344 1.42 16.05 34.18
CA VAL A 344 1.84 15.13 33.11
C VAL A 344 1.13 13.79 33.30
N GLY A 345 0.94 13.05 32.21
CA GLY A 345 0.26 11.76 32.20
C GLY A 345 -0.57 11.57 30.94
N GLY A 346 -1.12 10.39 30.79
CA GLY A 346 -1.92 10.02 29.62
C GLY A 346 -1.49 8.71 28.98
N GLY A 347 -1.74 8.54 27.69
CA GLY A 347 -1.45 7.30 26.98
C GLY A 347 0.04 7.01 26.85
N THR A 348 0.42 5.75 27.07
CA THR A 348 1.79 5.26 26.80
C THR A 348 2.02 5.07 25.29
N LYS A 349 3.25 4.88 24.88
CA LYS A 349 3.65 4.61 23.49
C LYS A 349 2.85 3.49 22.81
N PHE A 350 2.50 2.45 23.55
CA PHE A 350 1.76 1.30 23.04
C PHE A 350 0.23 1.40 23.22
N SER A 351 -0.29 2.55 23.63
CA SER A 351 -1.72 2.75 23.88
C SER A 351 -2.53 3.09 22.63
N SER A 352 -1.89 3.46 21.55
CA SER A 352 -2.54 3.91 20.31
C SER A 352 -1.94 3.25 19.08
N ARG A 353 -2.68 3.30 17.98
CA ARG A 353 -2.30 2.83 16.64
C ARG A 353 -2.09 1.33 16.47
N ILE A 354 -2.01 0.54 17.54
CA ILE A 354 -1.79 -0.90 17.48
C ILE A 354 -2.82 -1.65 18.32
N PRO A 355 -3.18 -2.89 17.93
CA PRO A 355 -4.02 -3.72 18.78
C PRO A 355 -3.28 -4.17 20.05
N PRO A 356 -4.01 -4.47 21.13
CA PRO A 356 -3.44 -5.20 22.24
C PRO A 356 -2.81 -6.52 21.79
N PRO A 357 -1.76 -7.03 22.46
CA PRO A 357 -1.03 -8.22 22.03
C PRO A 357 -1.91 -9.45 21.75
N PHE A 358 -2.96 -9.66 22.54
CA PHE A 358 -3.87 -10.79 22.36
C PHE A 358 -4.81 -10.68 21.13
N MET A 359 -4.86 -9.52 20.45
CA MET A 359 -5.60 -9.30 19.21
C MET A 359 -4.67 -9.18 17.98
N MET A 360 -3.36 -9.15 18.20
CA MET A 360 -2.36 -8.90 17.16
C MET A 360 -2.37 -9.98 16.07
N GLU A 361 -2.36 -11.25 16.46
CA GLU A 361 -2.24 -12.35 15.49
C GLU A 361 -3.41 -12.38 14.49
N GLU A 362 -4.64 -12.18 14.95
CA GLU A 362 -5.81 -12.11 14.07
C GLU A 362 -5.69 -10.95 13.09
N GLU A 363 -5.24 -9.80 13.57
CA GLU A 363 -5.06 -8.60 12.73
C GLU A 363 -4.02 -8.83 11.64
N LEU A 364 -2.86 -9.37 12.01
CA LEU A 364 -1.79 -9.72 11.09
C LEU A 364 -2.26 -10.74 10.05
N HIS A 365 -2.95 -11.80 10.49
CA HIS A 365 -3.41 -12.88 9.60
C HIS A 365 -4.44 -12.39 8.58
N ARG A 366 -5.41 -11.58 8.99
CA ARG A 366 -6.43 -11.04 8.09
C ARG A 366 -5.83 -10.14 7.01
N ASN A 367 -4.91 -9.26 7.39
CA ASN A 367 -4.22 -8.38 6.46
C ASN A 367 -3.31 -9.18 5.51
N PHE A 368 -2.58 -10.17 6.02
CA PHE A 368 -1.85 -11.14 5.20
C PHE A 368 -2.76 -11.83 4.18
N ALA A 369 -3.89 -12.39 4.63
CA ALA A 369 -4.81 -13.13 3.76
C ALA A 369 -5.38 -12.23 2.65
N PHE A 370 -5.73 -10.98 2.96
CA PHE A 370 -6.15 -10.00 1.96
C PHE A 370 -5.04 -9.69 0.95
N THR A 371 -3.81 -9.50 1.42
CA THR A 371 -2.66 -9.28 0.53
C THR A 371 -2.38 -10.49 -0.35
N MET A 372 -2.56 -11.71 0.15
CA MET A 372 -2.46 -12.93 -0.68
C MET A 372 -3.59 -13.01 -1.71
N PHE A 373 -4.80 -12.57 -1.38
CA PHE A 373 -5.86 -12.41 -2.36
C PHE A 373 -5.48 -11.40 -3.44
N HIS A 374 -4.95 -10.22 -3.05
CA HIS A 374 -4.47 -9.21 -4.00
C HIS A 374 -3.37 -9.78 -4.90
N ALA A 375 -2.38 -10.48 -4.35
CA ALA A 375 -1.32 -11.14 -5.11
C ALA A 375 -1.86 -12.24 -6.05
N ASP A 376 -2.90 -12.97 -5.64
CA ASP A 376 -3.54 -13.99 -6.50
C ASP A 376 -4.21 -13.37 -7.73
N GLN A 377 -4.57 -12.08 -7.67
CA GLN A 377 -5.15 -11.37 -8.81
C GLN A 377 -4.12 -10.87 -9.84
N MET A 378 -2.83 -11.04 -9.62
CA MET A 378 -1.81 -10.75 -10.63
C MET A 378 -2.02 -11.60 -11.89
N PRO A 379 -1.63 -11.11 -13.10
CA PRO A 379 -1.97 -11.76 -14.37
C PRO A 379 -1.57 -13.23 -14.42
N LEU A 380 -2.50 -14.08 -14.85
CA LEU A 380 -2.29 -15.50 -15.09
C LEU A 380 -2.75 -15.81 -16.52
N LEU A 381 -1.80 -15.77 -17.44
CA LEU A 381 -2.05 -15.95 -18.86
C LEU A 381 -1.98 -17.41 -19.27
N ARG A 382 -2.80 -17.78 -20.25
CA ARG A 382 -2.76 -19.08 -20.91
C ARG A 382 -3.20 -18.96 -22.37
N PHE A 383 -2.72 -19.85 -23.23
CA PHE A 383 -3.33 -20.06 -24.54
C PHE A 383 -4.69 -20.75 -24.32
N GLU A 384 -5.77 -20.06 -24.67
CA GLU A 384 -7.13 -20.59 -24.57
C GLU A 384 -7.44 -21.51 -25.74
N SER A 385 -7.06 -21.11 -26.95
CA SER A 385 -7.15 -21.94 -28.15
C SER A 385 -6.09 -21.54 -29.18
N VAL A 386 -5.65 -22.54 -29.94
CA VAL A 386 -4.87 -22.34 -31.16
C VAL A 386 -5.49 -23.21 -32.24
N GLU A 387 -5.94 -22.58 -33.33
CA GLU A 387 -6.57 -23.27 -34.45
C GLU A 387 -5.73 -23.06 -35.71
N THR A 388 -5.49 -24.17 -36.45
CA THR A 388 -4.81 -24.10 -37.73
C THR A 388 -5.75 -24.60 -38.85
N LYS A 389 -5.87 -23.83 -39.92
CA LYS A 389 -6.72 -24.15 -41.07
C LYS A 389 -5.96 -23.88 -42.36
N GLU A 390 -5.84 -24.89 -43.22
CA GLU A 390 -5.32 -24.68 -44.57
C GLU A 390 -6.37 -23.92 -45.40
N ILE A 391 -5.98 -22.80 -45.99
CA ILE A 391 -6.85 -21.92 -46.81
C ILE A 391 -6.47 -21.95 -48.30
N ALA A 392 -5.25 -22.37 -48.61
CA ALA A 392 -4.74 -22.64 -49.95
C ALA A 392 -3.55 -23.63 -49.81
N PRO A 393 -3.09 -24.28 -50.88
CA PRO A 393 -1.94 -25.17 -50.80
C PRO A 393 -0.72 -24.50 -50.15
N GLN A 394 -0.24 -25.11 -49.05
CA GLN A 394 0.86 -24.62 -48.21
C GLN A 394 0.63 -23.23 -47.57
N LEU A 395 -0.60 -22.74 -47.55
CA LEU A 395 -0.97 -21.50 -46.87
C LEU A 395 -1.98 -21.76 -45.77
N TRP A 396 -1.60 -21.43 -44.54
CA TRP A 396 -2.36 -21.71 -43.32
C TRP A 396 -2.81 -20.45 -42.65
N GLN A 397 -4.04 -20.45 -42.13
CA GLN A 397 -4.53 -19.52 -41.16
C GLN A 397 -4.31 -20.12 -39.77
N VAL A 398 -3.58 -19.41 -38.89
CA VAL A 398 -3.39 -19.74 -37.49
C VAL A 398 -4.13 -18.71 -36.65
N THR A 399 -5.17 -19.14 -35.95
CA THR A 399 -5.96 -18.28 -35.04
C THR A 399 -5.59 -18.62 -33.60
N VAL A 400 -5.21 -17.61 -32.84
CA VAL A 400 -4.70 -17.75 -31.45
C VAL A 400 -5.57 -16.94 -30.53
N THR A 401 -5.98 -17.53 -29.40
CA THR A 401 -6.64 -16.81 -28.30
C THR A 401 -5.80 -16.96 -27.04
N VAL A 402 -5.51 -15.82 -26.38
CA VAL A 402 -4.82 -15.77 -25.10
C VAL A 402 -5.77 -15.19 -24.06
N ALA A 403 -5.97 -15.90 -22.97
CA ALA A 403 -6.83 -15.52 -21.85
C ALA A 403 -6.01 -15.13 -20.61
N ASN A 404 -6.58 -14.25 -19.80
CA ASN A 404 -6.12 -13.92 -18.46
C ASN A 404 -7.18 -14.31 -17.44
N ASP A 405 -6.86 -15.25 -16.57
CA ASP A 405 -7.81 -15.83 -15.61
C ASP A 405 -7.93 -14.98 -14.31
N ARG A 406 -7.22 -13.86 -14.21
CA ARG A 406 -7.15 -12.99 -13.02
C ARG A 406 -7.65 -11.59 -13.30
N LEU A 407 -7.89 -10.78 -12.23
CA LEU A 407 -8.47 -9.44 -12.33
C LEU A 407 -7.50 -8.40 -12.90
N ILE A 408 -6.22 -8.46 -12.51
CA ILE A 408 -5.22 -7.48 -12.96
C ILE A 408 -4.87 -7.81 -14.41
N PRO A 409 -4.97 -6.83 -15.34
CA PRO A 409 -4.57 -7.03 -16.72
C PRO A 409 -3.05 -7.22 -16.83
N SER A 410 -2.56 -7.88 -17.88
CA SER A 410 -1.11 -8.00 -18.13
C SER A 410 -0.45 -6.64 -18.35
N ARG A 411 -1.22 -5.64 -18.77
CA ARG A 411 -0.84 -4.23 -18.85
C ARG A 411 -2.02 -3.36 -18.45
N THR A 412 -1.85 -2.50 -17.44
CA THR A 412 -2.92 -1.60 -16.97
C THR A 412 -3.28 -0.57 -18.03
N ALA A 413 -4.50 -0.05 -17.98
CA ALA A 413 -4.91 1.02 -18.89
C ALA A 413 -4.04 2.26 -18.69
N ARG A 414 -3.68 2.60 -17.46
CA ARG A 414 -2.72 3.66 -17.15
C ARG A 414 -1.38 3.47 -17.87
N ALA A 415 -0.80 2.27 -17.79
CA ALA A 415 0.47 1.97 -18.44
C ALA A 415 0.36 2.09 -19.97
N ALA A 416 -0.73 1.62 -20.55
CA ALA A 416 -0.98 1.73 -21.98
C ALA A 416 -1.15 3.18 -22.44
N ASP A 417 -1.98 3.97 -21.75
CA ASP A 417 -2.31 5.34 -22.12
C ASP A 417 -1.10 6.30 -22.00
N LYS A 418 -0.15 6.00 -21.13
CA LYS A 418 1.06 6.82 -20.89
C LYS A 418 2.34 6.23 -21.48
N GLY A 419 2.26 5.07 -22.13
CA GLY A 419 3.45 4.41 -22.69
C GLY A 419 4.44 3.94 -21.63
N ILE A 420 3.97 3.58 -20.42
CA ILE A 420 4.80 3.07 -19.34
C ILE A 420 5.14 1.61 -19.63
N GLY A 421 6.42 1.25 -19.54
CA GLY A 421 6.91 -0.10 -19.79
C GLY A 421 6.71 -0.58 -21.23
N LEU A 422 6.75 -1.89 -21.42
CA LEU A 422 6.67 -2.51 -22.74
C LEU A 422 5.25 -3.00 -23.05
N ALA A 423 4.86 -2.92 -24.32
CA ALA A 423 3.65 -3.58 -24.81
C ALA A 423 3.85 -5.10 -24.80
N ASP A 424 2.76 -5.84 -24.56
CA ASP A 424 2.79 -7.30 -24.71
C ASP A 424 3.02 -7.68 -26.18
N THR A 425 3.66 -8.82 -26.40
CA THR A 425 3.92 -9.32 -27.75
C THR A 425 3.52 -10.78 -27.90
N LEU A 426 2.94 -11.12 -29.06
CA LEU A 426 2.71 -12.49 -29.50
C LEU A 426 3.57 -12.76 -30.72
N THR A 427 4.50 -13.73 -30.61
CA THR A 427 5.42 -14.11 -31.69
C THR A 427 5.11 -15.52 -32.18
N LEU A 428 5.11 -15.74 -33.48
CA LEU A 428 5.05 -17.05 -34.14
C LEU A 428 6.39 -17.31 -34.83
N THR A 429 6.96 -18.50 -34.55
CA THR A 429 8.22 -18.98 -35.17
C THR A 429 8.03 -20.39 -35.74
N GLY A 430 9.00 -20.86 -36.53
CA GLY A 430 8.99 -22.22 -37.11
C GLY A 430 8.45 -22.29 -38.53
N ALA A 431 7.82 -21.23 -39.05
CA ALA A 431 7.36 -21.11 -40.43
C ALA A 431 7.39 -19.65 -40.91
N GLU A 432 7.29 -19.43 -42.22
CA GLU A 432 7.22 -18.11 -42.84
C GLU A 432 5.86 -17.45 -42.56
N VAL A 433 5.83 -16.35 -41.80
CA VAL A 433 4.61 -15.58 -41.56
C VAL A 433 4.48 -14.52 -42.67
N VAL A 434 3.39 -14.61 -43.45
CA VAL A 434 3.11 -13.71 -44.57
C VAL A 434 2.43 -12.42 -44.12
N ALA A 435 1.47 -12.56 -43.20
CA ALA A 435 0.74 -11.44 -42.62
C ALA A 435 0.18 -11.85 -41.26
N ALA A 436 -0.07 -10.87 -40.42
CA ALA A 436 -0.74 -11.12 -39.12
C ALA A 436 -1.54 -9.88 -38.71
N GLY A 437 -2.40 -10.03 -37.72
CA GLY A 437 -3.15 -8.93 -37.11
C GLY A 437 -3.97 -9.39 -35.91
N THR A 438 -4.44 -8.46 -35.11
CA THR A 438 -5.39 -8.76 -34.03
C THR A 438 -6.74 -9.18 -34.63
N LEU A 439 -7.50 -10.00 -33.94
CA LEU A 439 -8.76 -10.55 -34.41
C LEU A 439 -9.93 -10.02 -33.57
N ASP A 440 -10.91 -9.42 -34.22
CA ASP A 440 -12.23 -9.22 -33.63
C ASP A 440 -13.05 -10.53 -33.75
N ARG A 441 -13.17 -11.25 -32.66
CA ARG A 441 -13.90 -12.54 -32.61
C ARG A 441 -15.38 -12.41 -32.91
N ARG A 442 -16.01 -11.24 -32.72
CA ARG A 442 -17.45 -11.04 -32.98
C ARG A 442 -17.74 -10.97 -34.46
N THR A 443 -16.86 -10.34 -35.20
CA THR A 443 -17.02 -10.12 -36.64
C THR A 443 -16.14 -11.02 -37.51
N ASP A 444 -15.27 -11.82 -36.89
CA ASP A 444 -14.23 -12.64 -37.52
C ASP A 444 -13.29 -11.80 -38.45
N ARG A 445 -13.14 -10.51 -38.15
CA ARG A 445 -12.29 -9.60 -38.92
C ARG A 445 -10.90 -9.50 -38.32
N THR A 446 -9.88 -9.60 -39.16
CA THR A 446 -8.51 -9.22 -38.81
C THR A 446 -8.44 -7.70 -38.75
N LEU A 447 -8.04 -7.18 -37.58
CA LEU A 447 -7.79 -5.76 -37.34
C LEU A 447 -6.29 -5.48 -37.49
N ASP A 448 -5.95 -4.29 -37.92
CA ASP A 448 -4.58 -3.79 -38.06
C ASP A 448 -3.62 -4.81 -38.71
N PRO A 449 -3.92 -5.26 -39.95
CA PRO A 449 -3.10 -6.26 -40.60
C PRO A 449 -1.67 -5.75 -40.83
N GLN A 450 -0.68 -6.55 -40.41
CA GLN A 450 0.75 -6.26 -40.57
C GLN A 450 1.35 -7.13 -41.67
N GLY A 451 1.93 -6.49 -42.67
CA GLY A 451 2.71 -7.16 -43.73
C GLY A 451 4.22 -7.04 -43.51
N PHE A 452 4.67 -6.09 -42.69
CA PHE A 452 6.08 -5.92 -42.33
C PHE A 452 6.35 -6.54 -40.95
N GLN A 453 7.35 -7.43 -40.89
CA GLN A 453 7.68 -8.19 -39.67
C GLN A 453 6.45 -8.85 -38.99
N PRO A 454 5.58 -9.54 -39.76
CA PRO A 454 4.30 -10.01 -39.25
C PRO A 454 4.40 -11.15 -38.24
N ALA A 455 5.60 -11.70 -38.02
CA ALA A 455 5.84 -12.77 -37.07
C ALA A 455 5.65 -12.35 -35.60
N THR A 456 5.66 -11.04 -35.32
CA THR A 456 5.48 -10.48 -33.97
C THR A 456 4.40 -9.40 -33.98
N LEU A 457 3.30 -9.66 -33.28
CA LEU A 457 2.22 -8.71 -33.05
C LEU A 457 2.40 -8.03 -31.69
N ARG A 458 2.11 -6.73 -31.64
CA ARG A 458 2.11 -5.94 -30.39
C ARG A 458 0.67 -5.74 -29.90
N PHE A 459 0.50 -5.85 -28.59
CA PHE A 459 -0.75 -5.61 -27.89
C PHE A 459 -0.56 -4.47 -26.91
N GLU A 460 -0.87 -3.26 -27.33
CA GLU A 460 -0.64 -2.03 -26.54
C GLU A 460 -1.43 -2.01 -25.23
N ARG A 461 -2.56 -2.70 -25.16
CA ARG A 461 -3.39 -2.82 -23.96
C ARG A 461 -3.27 -4.18 -23.25
N GLY A 462 -2.32 -5.02 -23.69
CA GLY A 462 -2.14 -6.36 -23.13
C GLY A 462 -3.39 -7.23 -23.16
N VAL A 463 -3.48 -8.20 -22.23
CA VAL A 463 -4.68 -9.04 -22.03
C VAL A 463 -5.47 -8.50 -20.84
N PRO A 464 -6.72 -8.05 -21.04
CA PRO A 464 -7.56 -7.55 -19.94
C PRO A 464 -7.83 -8.61 -18.89
N GLY A 465 -8.09 -8.17 -17.66
CA GLY A 465 -8.42 -9.09 -16.57
C GLY A 465 -9.73 -9.85 -16.83
N GLN A 466 -9.75 -11.14 -16.51
CA GLN A 466 -10.87 -12.06 -16.71
C GLN A 466 -11.46 -12.01 -18.13
N SER A 467 -10.57 -11.90 -19.11
CA SER A 467 -10.93 -11.73 -20.52
C SER A 467 -9.87 -12.36 -21.41
N SER A 468 -10.08 -12.26 -22.73
CA SER A 468 -9.14 -12.78 -23.71
C SER A 468 -8.98 -11.84 -24.91
N VAL A 469 -7.85 -11.97 -25.58
CA VAL A 469 -7.53 -11.34 -26.86
C VAL A 469 -7.25 -12.39 -27.89
N ALA A 470 -7.46 -12.07 -29.17
CA ALA A 470 -7.19 -13.00 -30.25
C ALA A 470 -6.35 -12.36 -31.37
N ALA A 471 -5.62 -13.21 -32.06
CA ALA A 471 -4.80 -12.85 -33.21
C ALA A 471 -4.96 -13.88 -34.33
N ARG A 472 -4.64 -13.45 -35.54
CA ARG A 472 -4.63 -14.28 -36.73
C ARG A 472 -3.30 -14.09 -37.47
N PHE A 473 -2.68 -15.21 -37.82
CA PHE A 473 -1.49 -15.26 -38.67
C PHE A 473 -1.80 -15.99 -39.97
N LEU A 474 -1.23 -15.52 -41.10
CA LEU A 474 -1.15 -16.26 -42.33
C LEU A 474 0.27 -16.80 -42.46
N VAL A 475 0.39 -18.12 -42.58
CA VAL A 475 1.67 -18.83 -42.48
C VAL A 475 1.86 -19.73 -43.68
N LYS A 476 3.04 -19.69 -44.31
CA LYS A 476 3.44 -20.65 -45.34
C LYS A 476 4.16 -21.84 -44.69
N GLY A 477 3.77 -23.06 -45.10
CA GLY A 477 4.40 -24.27 -44.64
C GLY A 477 3.65 -25.53 -45.10
N SER A 478 4.31 -26.66 -45.08
CA SER A 478 3.66 -27.95 -45.35
C SER A 478 2.87 -28.40 -44.12
N ALA A 479 1.84 -29.23 -44.32
CA ALA A 479 1.17 -29.91 -43.21
C ALA A 479 2.20 -30.65 -42.32
N GLY A 480 2.06 -30.58 -41.01
CA GLY A 480 3.00 -31.14 -40.04
C GLY A 480 4.22 -30.27 -39.72
N THR A 481 4.41 -29.10 -40.37
CA THR A 481 5.46 -28.13 -39.97
C THR A 481 5.21 -27.69 -38.55
N ALA A 482 6.23 -27.81 -37.67
CA ALA A 482 6.16 -27.37 -36.28
C ALA A 482 6.25 -25.81 -36.21
N ILE A 483 5.31 -25.22 -35.48
CA ILE A 483 5.29 -23.78 -35.16
C ILE A 483 5.29 -23.59 -33.66
N THR A 484 5.91 -22.52 -33.18
CA THR A 484 5.90 -22.13 -31.78
C THR A 484 5.32 -20.74 -31.62
N LEU A 485 4.36 -20.62 -30.75
CA LEU A 485 3.74 -19.36 -30.32
C LEU A 485 4.30 -18.98 -28.95
N ALA A 486 4.72 -17.73 -28.78
CA ALA A 486 5.20 -17.21 -27.50
C ALA A 486 4.52 -15.87 -27.20
N TRP A 487 3.91 -15.78 -26.03
CA TRP A 487 3.42 -14.51 -25.48
C TRP A 487 4.39 -13.99 -24.45
N ASN A 488 4.85 -12.75 -24.62
CA ASN A 488 5.70 -12.07 -23.67
C ASN A 488 4.96 -10.84 -23.13
N ALA A 489 4.93 -10.71 -21.81
CA ALA A 489 4.41 -9.56 -21.08
C ALA A 489 5.38 -9.20 -19.96
N GLU A 490 5.52 -7.91 -19.69
CA GLU A 490 6.45 -7.45 -18.64
C GLU A 490 5.98 -7.85 -17.24
N LYS A 491 4.66 -7.84 -17.01
CA LYS A 491 4.05 -8.10 -15.70
C LYS A 491 3.33 -9.46 -15.62
N ALA A 492 3.65 -10.38 -16.50
CA ALA A 492 3.12 -11.75 -16.48
C ALA A 492 4.20 -12.76 -16.87
N LYS A 493 4.02 -14.02 -16.44
CA LYS A 493 4.92 -15.08 -16.87
C LYS A 493 4.78 -15.29 -18.38
N ARG A 494 5.93 -15.42 -19.07
CA ARG A 494 5.96 -15.83 -20.48
C ARG A 494 5.29 -17.19 -20.65
N ILE A 495 4.44 -17.32 -21.65
CA ILE A 495 3.81 -18.58 -22.03
C ILE A 495 4.19 -18.98 -23.45
N GLU A 496 4.35 -20.26 -23.69
CA GLU A 496 4.66 -20.82 -25.01
C GLU A 496 3.76 -22.02 -25.34
N SER A 497 3.48 -22.22 -26.61
CA SER A 497 2.77 -23.37 -27.16
C SER A 497 3.39 -23.79 -28.47
N THR A 498 3.72 -25.09 -28.61
CA THR A 498 4.24 -25.67 -29.86
C THR A 498 3.24 -26.68 -30.39
N LEU A 499 2.92 -26.59 -31.68
CA LEU A 499 2.01 -27.46 -32.39
C LEU A 499 2.43 -27.57 -33.84
N LYS A 500 1.80 -28.49 -34.60
CA LYS A 500 2.06 -28.65 -36.04
C LYS A 500 0.92 -28.06 -36.87
N LEU A 501 1.25 -27.50 -38.02
CA LEU A 501 0.24 -27.07 -39.00
C LEU A 501 -0.66 -28.29 -39.38
N GLY A 502 -1.96 -28.10 -39.22
CA GLY A 502 -2.97 -29.18 -39.33
C GLY A 502 -3.45 -29.73 -37.98
N GLU A 503 -2.78 -29.41 -36.89
CA GLU A 503 -3.24 -29.69 -35.54
C GLU A 503 -3.94 -28.45 -34.96
N SER A 504 -4.90 -28.66 -34.07
CA SER A 504 -5.55 -27.60 -33.30
C SER A 504 -5.60 -28.01 -31.82
N THR A 505 -5.26 -27.09 -30.93
CA THR A 505 -5.51 -27.29 -29.51
C THR A 505 -6.84 -26.65 -29.19
N LEU A 506 -7.87 -27.48 -28.96
CA LEU A 506 -9.12 -26.99 -28.36
C LEU A 506 -8.91 -26.71 -26.89
N PRO A 507 -9.73 -25.84 -26.28
CA PRO A 507 -9.68 -25.60 -24.83
C PRO A 507 -9.68 -26.96 -24.11
N LEU A 508 -8.74 -27.17 -23.18
CA LEU A 508 -8.81 -28.32 -22.28
C LEU A 508 -10.12 -28.18 -21.51
N ALA A 509 -11.09 -29.05 -21.81
CA ALA A 509 -12.33 -29.15 -21.05
C ALA A 509 -11.95 -29.49 -19.61
N GLY A 510 -12.11 -28.54 -18.67
CA GLY A 510 -11.93 -28.79 -17.24
C GLY A 510 -10.84 -28.00 -16.52
N ALA A 511 -10.59 -26.75 -16.86
CA ALA A 511 -10.02 -25.85 -15.83
C ALA A 511 -11.13 -25.56 -14.81
N PRO A 512 -10.92 -25.75 -13.49
CA PRO A 512 -11.96 -25.44 -12.50
C PRO A 512 -12.28 -23.94 -12.55
N LYS A 513 -13.61 -23.65 -12.51
CA LYS A 513 -14.17 -22.29 -12.44
C LYS A 513 -13.79 -21.60 -11.15
#